data_ef8a82bb911b14f5ac725d3ad6606ea5
#
_entry.id   ef8a82bb911b14f5ac725d3ad6606ea5
#
_cell.length_a   1.000
_cell.length_b   1.000
_cell.length_c   1.000
_cell.angle_alpha   90.00
_cell.angle_beta   90.00
_cell.angle_gamma   90.00
#
_symmetry.space_group_name_H-M   'P 1'
#
loop_
_entity.id
_entity.type
_entity.pdbx_description
1 polymer ?
#
loop_
_entity_poly.entity_id
_entity_poly.type
_entity_poly.pdbx_seq_one_letter_code
_entity_poly.pdbx_strand_id
1 'polypeptide(L)'
;DLALAVNPNNANITHVGAVNHWISDDGGETFSCPAKWSHPDKDEYIHADIHDIRYFGNDLWVACDGGVFYSNDAGDNFDKKMYGISGTDFWGFGSGFTDGEVMLGGTYHNGTLIKDNEVYEGGWLCAEGGDNYRGFVNFADDRKVYTDAGGRILSGNRTQELGSFSMQYKPNASYTIGESSNLEFDPRCPNILYIGNETTLYKSYDNGANTTALHDFGEKITSVEVAWSNPDFIYLATFNGWWETKKLYKSIDGGNNWVDITPNSSIINGQDWIPYDITVSSENENHLWIVRSSMYGTPSDGVGHDVFKSIDGGGSWTNLSTNTIKDENITNIEHIRGSNGGVYIGTRQAVYYRDNTMNDWVLYNNNLPMQTFSVQLIPYY
;
A
#
# COMPACT_ATOMS: atom_id res chain seq x y z
N ASP A 1 9.01 -1.30 20.97
CA ASP A 1 8.65 -2.70 21.17
C ASP A 1 9.45 -3.25 22.35
N LEU A 2 8.89 -3.12 23.54
CA LEU A 2 9.46 -3.69 24.75
C LEU A 2 8.30 -4.20 25.60
N ALA A 3 8.31 -5.50 25.89
CA ALA A 3 7.34 -6.14 26.74
C ALA A 3 8.03 -6.94 27.85
N LEU A 4 7.42 -7.03 29.00
CA LEU A 4 7.95 -7.79 30.12
C LEU A 4 6.80 -8.48 30.89
N ALA A 5 6.98 -9.77 31.18
CA ALA A 5 6.09 -10.50 32.05
C ALA A 5 6.86 -11.43 32.98
N VAL A 6 6.35 -11.58 34.20
CA VAL A 6 6.89 -12.53 35.17
C VAL A 6 5.83 -13.61 35.46
N ASN A 7 6.26 -14.86 35.46
CA ASN A 7 5.36 -15.99 35.74
C ASN A 7 4.75 -15.84 37.16
N PRO A 8 3.42 -15.84 37.30
CA PRO A 8 2.77 -15.60 38.59
C PRO A 8 3.02 -16.68 39.64
N ASN A 9 3.44 -17.87 39.22
CA ASN A 9 3.71 -19.00 40.12
C ASN A 9 5.21 -19.25 40.34
N ASN A 10 6.08 -18.67 39.52
CA ASN A 10 7.52 -18.79 39.65
C ASN A 10 8.20 -17.50 39.19
N ALA A 11 8.56 -16.64 40.15
CA ALA A 11 9.20 -15.37 39.87
C ALA A 11 10.58 -15.47 39.21
N ASN A 12 11.19 -16.67 39.16
CA ASN A 12 12.43 -16.89 38.42
C ASN A 12 12.19 -16.94 36.90
N ILE A 13 10.97 -17.24 36.44
CA ILE A 13 10.62 -17.26 35.04
C ILE A 13 10.18 -15.86 34.63
N THR A 14 10.98 -15.21 33.78
CA THR A 14 10.73 -13.87 33.29
C THR A 14 10.86 -13.85 31.77
N HIS A 15 9.89 -13.22 31.11
CA HIS A 15 9.85 -13.06 29.67
C HIS A 15 10.12 -11.61 29.30
N VAL A 16 10.98 -11.41 28.33
CA VAL A 16 11.24 -10.10 27.71
C VAL A 16 10.98 -10.21 26.21
N GLY A 17 10.14 -9.31 25.71
CA GLY A 17 9.84 -9.17 24.30
C GLY A 17 10.51 -7.93 23.75
N ALA A 18 11.14 -8.08 22.59
CA ALA A 18 11.66 -7.04 21.71
C ALA A 18 11.50 -7.55 20.27
N VAL A 19 12.50 -7.44 19.42
CA VAL A 19 12.52 -8.13 18.11
C VAL A 19 12.39 -9.65 18.29
N ASN A 20 12.95 -10.21 19.36
CA ASN A 20 12.82 -11.63 19.72
C ASN A 20 12.25 -11.79 21.12
N HIS A 21 11.78 -12.99 21.39
CA HIS A 21 11.38 -13.43 22.72
C HIS A 21 12.61 -13.96 23.50
N TRP A 22 12.79 -13.43 24.70
CA TRP A 22 13.84 -13.85 25.62
C TRP A 22 13.22 -14.37 26.91
N ILE A 23 13.78 -15.43 27.44
CA ILE A 23 13.33 -16.06 28.66
C ILE A 23 14.48 -16.19 29.66
N SER A 24 14.19 -15.91 30.92
CA SER A 24 15.04 -16.18 32.06
C SER A 24 14.36 -17.22 32.95
N ASP A 25 15.10 -18.12 33.58
CA ASP A 25 14.68 -19.07 34.56
C ASP A 25 15.34 -18.85 35.96
N ASP A 26 16.16 -17.80 36.07
CA ASP A 26 16.94 -17.45 37.26
C ASP A 26 16.61 -16.05 37.84
N GLY A 27 15.41 -15.52 37.53
CA GLY A 27 14.95 -14.25 38.09
C GLY A 27 15.51 -13.02 37.36
N GLY A 28 15.95 -13.19 36.12
CA GLY A 28 16.46 -12.12 35.27
C GLY A 28 17.97 -11.92 35.35
N GLU A 29 18.71 -12.85 35.98
CA GLU A 29 20.19 -12.79 36.01
C GLU A 29 20.77 -13.15 34.64
N THR A 30 20.18 -14.15 33.96
CA THR A 30 20.56 -14.51 32.59
C THR A 30 19.33 -14.69 31.70
N PHE A 31 19.51 -14.48 30.40
CA PHE A 31 18.46 -14.65 29.40
C PHE A 31 18.92 -15.53 28.23
N SER A 32 18.05 -16.39 27.78
CA SER A 32 18.19 -17.17 26.56
C SER A 32 17.14 -16.75 25.53
N CYS A 33 17.45 -16.96 24.23
CA CYS A 33 16.52 -16.78 23.15
C CYS A 33 16.24 -18.16 22.51
N PRO A 34 15.11 -18.81 22.85
CA PRO A 34 14.85 -20.19 22.42
C PRO A 34 14.70 -20.31 20.90
N ALA A 35 13.96 -19.38 20.29
CA ALA A 35 13.88 -19.25 18.83
C ALA A 35 14.01 -17.79 18.42
N LYS A 36 14.72 -17.56 17.31
CA LYS A 36 14.75 -16.24 16.67
C LYS A 36 13.55 -16.11 15.75
N TRP A 37 13.12 -14.87 15.53
CA TRP A 37 12.05 -14.53 14.59
C TRP A 37 12.25 -15.14 13.18
N SER A 38 13.49 -15.40 12.79
CA SER A 38 13.85 -16.00 11.50
C SER A 38 13.76 -17.55 11.45
N HIS A 39 13.25 -18.18 12.51
CA HIS A 39 13.10 -19.63 12.59
C HIS A 39 11.63 -20.06 12.79
N PRO A 40 10.75 -19.84 11.81
CA PRO A 40 9.31 -20.13 11.93
C PRO A 40 8.98 -21.63 12.00
N ASP A 41 9.97 -22.49 11.85
CA ASP A 41 9.90 -23.96 11.93
C ASP A 41 10.05 -24.49 13.35
N LYS A 42 10.26 -23.61 14.34
CA LYS A 42 10.45 -23.99 15.75
C LYS A 42 9.15 -23.89 16.53
N ASP A 43 8.96 -24.80 17.50
CA ASP A 43 7.80 -24.79 18.39
C ASP A 43 7.81 -23.60 19.34
N GLU A 44 9.00 -23.07 19.68
CA GLU A 44 9.21 -21.87 20.48
C GLU A 44 9.10 -20.57 19.69
N TYR A 45 8.72 -20.65 18.41
CA TYR A 45 8.67 -19.50 17.52
C TYR A 45 7.60 -18.49 17.91
N ILE A 46 8.02 -17.23 17.95
CA ILE A 46 7.16 -16.03 17.94
C ILE A 46 7.66 -15.12 16.83
N HIS A 47 6.75 -14.49 16.11
CA HIS A 47 7.09 -13.47 15.12
C HIS A 47 7.81 -12.28 15.75
N ALA A 48 8.55 -11.52 14.96
CA ALA A 48 9.27 -10.33 15.41
C ALA A 48 8.35 -9.26 16.00
N ASP A 49 8.99 -8.30 16.65
CA ASP A 49 8.41 -7.06 17.15
C ASP A 49 7.27 -7.30 18.17
N ILE A 50 7.68 -7.76 19.36
CA ILE A 50 6.77 -8.11 20.44
C ILE A 50 6.33 -6.84 21.18
N HIS A 51 5.02 -6.57 21.16
CA HIS A 51 4.40 -5.38 21.74
C HIS A 51 3.88 -5.61 23.17
N ASP A 52 3.40 -6.80 23.46
CA ASP A 52 2.82 -7.11 24.79
C ASP A 52 2.99 -8.58 25.15
N ILE A 53 3.26 -8.85 26.42
CA ILE A 53 3.33 -10.20 27.00
C ILE A 53 2.54 -10.19 28.28
N ARG A 54 1.58 -11.12 28.41
CA ARG A 54 0.73 -11.22 29.60
C ARG A 54 0.47 -12.64 30.03
N TYR A 55 0.44 -12.85 31.35
CA TYR A 55 -0.11 -14.05 31.98
C TYR A 55 -1.59 -13.85 32.34
N PHE A 56 -2.42 -14.81 31.96
CA PHE A 56 -3.79 -14.98 32.45
C PHE A 56 -3.87 -16.32 33.16
N GLY A 57 -3.77 -16.32 34.51
CA GLY A 57 -3.53 -17.53 35.25
C GLY A 57 -2.16 -18.12 34.95
N ASN A 58 -2.13 -19.34 34.40
CA ASN A 58 -0.90 -20.01 33.98
C ASN A 58 -0.58 -19.79 32.48
N ASP A 59 -1.54 -19.26 31.77
CA ASP A 59 -1.46 -19.11 30.30
C ASP A 59 -0.70 -17.85 29.91
N LEU A 60 0.31 -17.99 29.10
CA LEU A 60 1.11 -16.89 28.56
C LEU A 60 0.59 -16.49 27.17
N TRP A 61 0.34 -15.22 27.01
CA TRP A 61 -0.11 -14.63 25.75
C TRP A 61 0.89 -13.57 25.28
N VAL A 62 1.18 -13.59 24.00
CA VAL A 62 2.12 -12.67 23.36
C VAL A 62 1.46 -12.04 22.16
N ALA A 63 1.50 -10.72 22.07
CA ALA A 63 1.07 -9.95 20.90
C ALA A 63 2.30 -9.38 20.19
N CYS A 64 2.39 -9.58 18.89
CA CYS A 64 3.48 -9.11 18.03
C CYS A 64 2.97 -8.78 16.61
N ASP A 65 3.83 -8.31 15.73
CA ASP A 65 3.45 -7.98 14.34
C ASP A 65 2.89 -9.18 13.56
N GLY A 66 3.30 -10.39 13.90
CA GLY A 66 2.74 -11.62 13.34
C GLY A 66 1.44 -12.07 13.95
N GLY A 67 0.88 -11.34 14.93
CA GLY A 67 -0.39 -11.59 15.58
C GLY A 67 -0.29 -12.05 17.04
N VAL A 68 -1.15 -12.97 17.44
CA VAL A 68 -1.27 -13.42 18.84
C VAL A 68 -0.79 -14.85 18.96
N PHE A 69 0.09 -15.07 19.92
CA PHE A 69 0.65 -16.37 20.29
C PHE A 69 0.26 -16.74 21.73
N TYR A 70 0.11 -18.02 21.97
CA TYR A 70 -0.33 -18.59 23.23
C TYR A 70 0.56 -19.74 23.66
N SER A 71 0.92 -19.77 24.93
CA SER A 71 1.62 -20.88 25.57
C SER A 71 0.94 -21.25 26.88
N ASN A 72 0.82 -22.56 27.14
CA ASN A 72 0.36 -23.11 28.40
C ASN A 72 1.45 -23.83 29.24
N ASP A 73 2.70 -23.72 28.76
CA ASP A 73 3.89 -24.35 29.32
C ASP A 73 4.99 -23.35 29.68
N ALA A 74 4.57 -22.13 30.04
CA ALA A 74 5.46 -21.04 30.46
C ALA A 74 6.44 -20.57 29.37
N GLY A 75 6.10 -20.73 28.08
CA GLY A 75 6.85 -20.24 26.95
C GLY A 75 7.81 -21.24 26.33
N ASP A 76 7.71 -22.51 26.70
CA ASP A 76 8.48 -23.58 26.05
C ASP A 76 7.99 -23.85 24.61
N ASN A 77 6.67 -23.72 24.39
CA ASN A 77 6.03 -23.87 23.07
C ASN A 77 4.95 -22.82 22.87
N PHE A 78 4.72 -22.42 21.62
CA PHE A 78 3.71 -21.43 21.26
C PHE A 78 2.78 -21.91 20.16
N ASP A 79 1.48 -21.72 20.38
CA ASP A 79 0.43 -21.85 19.39
C ASP A 79 0.04 -20.49 18.82
N LYS A 80 -0.03 -20.36 17.51
CA LYS A 80 -0.57 -19.16 16.85
C LYS A 80 -2.11 -19.12 17.01
N LYS A 81 -2.63 -18.05 17.59
CA LYS A 81 -4.07 -17.85 17.87
C LYS A 81 -4.66 -16.73 17.02
N MET A 82 -4.55 -16.86 15.71
CA MET A 82 -5.01 -15.87 14.72
C MET A 82 -6.36 -16.20 14.10
N TYR A 83 -6.92 -17.40 14.38
CA TYR A 83 -8.16 -17.81 13.74
C TYR A 83 -9.32 -16.89 14.16
N GLY A 84 -9.96 -16.26 13.15
CA GLY A 84 -11.04 -15.28 13.38
C GLY A 84 -10.58 -13.85 13.64
N ILE A 85 -9.27 -13.60 13.68
CA ILE A 85 -8.71 -12.24 13.70
C ILE A 85 -8.39 -11.85 12.25
N SER A 86 -9.08 -10.83 11.74
CA SER A 86 -8.85 -10.27 10.39
C SER A 86 -8.27 -8.87 10.57
N GLY A 87 -6.96 -8.77 10.58
CA GLY A 87 -6.27 -7.51 10.86
C GLY A 87 -4.97 -7.39 10.04
N THR A 88 -5.02 -7.73 8.74
CA THR A 88 -3.87 -7.49 7.87
C THR A 88 -3.99 -6.10 7.25
N ASP A 89 -2.99 -5.28 7.51
CA ASP A 89 -2.87 -3.93 6.94
C ASP A 89 -2.03 -3.97 5.67
N PHE A 90 -2.66 -3.69 4.53
CA PHE A 90 -1.97 -3.51 3.26
C PHE A 90 -1.55 -2.05 3.09
N TRP A 91 -0.31 -1.84 2.67
CA TRP A 91 0.23 -0.51 2.35
C TRP A 91 0.08 -0.15 0.87
N GLY A 92 -0.06 -1.13 0.04
CA GLY A 92 -0.40 -1.01 -1.35
C GLY A 92 -0.97 -2.32 -1.85
N PHE A 93 -1.87 -2.25 -2.82
CA PHE A 93 -2.68 -3.38 -3.22
C PHE A 93 -2.89 -3.36 -4.74
N GLY A 94 -2.95 -4.52 -5.36
CA GLY A 94 -3.29 -4.71 -6.76
C GLY A 94 -4.31 -5.83 -6.91
N SER A 95 -5.24 -5.68 -7.84
CA SER A 95 -6.18 -6.74 -8.20
C SER A 95 -6.15 -7.00 -9.70
N GLY A 96 -6.48 -8.23 -10.11
CA GLY A 96 -6.63 -8.59 -11.49
C GLY A 96 -7.75 -7.80 -12.16
N PHE A 97 -7.55 -7.47 -13.42
CA PHE A 97 -8.51 -6.70 -14.20
C PHE A 97 -9.59 -7.59 -14.82
N THR A 98 -9.23 -8.80 -15.22
CA THR A 98 -10.13 -9.79 -15.79
C THR A 98 -10.52 -10.88 -14.79
N ASP A 99 -9.68 -11.10 -13.79
CA ASP A 99 -9.93 -12.04 -12.70
C ASP A 99 -9.71 -11.37 -11.34
N GLY A 100 -10.80 -10.95 -10.71
CA GLY A 100 -10.78 -10.31 -9.39
C GLY A 100 -10.36 -11.23 -8.23
N GLU A 101 -10.20 -12.52 -8.47
CA GLU A 101 -9.64 -13.45 -7.49
C GLU A 101 -8.10 -13.37 -7.42
N VAL A 102 -7.46 -12.76 -8.43
CA VAL A 102 -6.04 -12.44 -8.39
C VAL A 102 -5.85 -11.13 -7.64
N MET A 103 -5.20 -11.19 -6.52
CA MET A 103 -4.93 -10.05 -5.66
C MET A 103 -3.54 -10.16 -5.06
N LEU A 104 -2.87 -9.03 -4.89
CA LEU A 104 -1.62 -9.00 -4.13
C LEU A 104 -1.43 -7.65 -3.45
N GLY A 105 -0.67 -7.65 -2.37
CA GLY A 105 -0.35 -6.42 -1.67
C GLY A 105 0.85 -6.56 -0.76
N GLY A 106 1.53 -5.46 -0.56
CA GLY A 106 2.61 -5.34 0.40
C GLY A 106 2.07 -5.07 1.80
N THR A 107 2.64 -5.75 2.77
CA THR A 107 2.34 -5.55 4.18
C THR A 107 3.61 -5.19 4.93
N TYR A 108 3.50 -4.28 5.87
CA TYR A 108 4.63 -3.92 6.73
C TYR A 108 4.93 -5.07 7.70
N HIS A 109 6.18 -5.53 7.74
CA HIS A 109 6.69 -6.64 8.54
C HIS A 109 6.16 -8.05 8.17
N ASN A 110 5.13 -8.18 7.34
CA ASN A 110 4.53 -9.48 6.97
C ASN A 110 4.69 -9.84 5.49
N GLY A 111 5.45 -9.06 4.74
CA GLY A 111 5.86 -9.36 3.38
C GLY A 111 4.80 -9.08 2.31
N THR A 112 4.94 -9.73 1.18
CA THR A 112 3.96 -9.69 0.08
C THR A 112 3.00 -10.86 0.18
N LEU A 113 1.72 -10.55 0.28
CA LEU A 113 0.65 -11.55 0.24
C LEU A 113 0.04 -11.60 -1.16
N ILE A 114 -0.14 -12.79 -1.68
CA ILE A 114 -0.77 -13.05 -2.98
C ILE A 114 -1.95 -14.00 -2.80
N LYS A 115 -3.07 -13.67 -3.43
CA LYS A 115 -4.21 -14.56 -3.61
C LYS A 115 -4.39 -14.83 -5.10
N ASP A 116 -4.38 -16.09 -5.47
CA ASP A 116 -4.72 -16.60 -6.80
C ASP A 116 -5.20 -18.03 -6.64
N ASN A 117 -6.49 -18.26 -6.86
CA ASN A 117 -7.10 -19.57 -6.68
C ASN A 117 -6.59 -20.61 -7.68
N GLU A 118 -6.00 -20.19 -8.81
CA GLU A 118 -5.35 -21.11 -9.75
C GLU A 118 -3.97 -21.57 -9.24
N VAL A 119 -3.32 -20.76 -8.41
CA VAL A 119 -2.02 -21.09 -7.81
C VAL A 119 -2.21 -21.81 -6.47
N TYR A 120 -3.17 -21.37 -5.65
CA TYR A 120 -3.41 -21.94 -4.34
C TYR A 120 -4.87 -21.78 -3.89
N GLU A 121 -5.59 -22.89 -3.74
CA GLU A 121 -6.99 -22.88 -3.28
C GLU A 121 -7.16 -22.52 -1.79
N GLY A 122 -6.08 -22.50 -1.03
CA GLY A 122 -6.08 -22.25 0.42
C GLY A 122 -6.19 -20.78 0.82
N GLY A 123 -6.33 -19.86 -0.12
CA GLY A 123 -6.45 -18.42 0.14
C GLY A 123 -5.18 -17.63 -0.14
N TRP A 124 -4.62 -16.94 0.86
CA TRP A 124 -3.45 -16.09 0.71
C TRP A 124 -2.15 -16.84 0.90
N LEU A 125 -1.17 -16.55 0.03
CA LEU A 125 0.21 -17.01 0.13
C LEU A 125 1.13 -15.85 0.49
N CYS A 126 2.06 -16.07 1.41
CA CYS A 126 3.20 -15.18 1.62
C CYS A 126 4.25 -15.48 0.55
N ALA A 127 4.38 -14.59 -0.42
CA ALA A 127 5.34 -14.75 -1.53
C ALA A 127 6.74 -14.26 -1.18
N GLU A 128 6.84 -13.30 -0.26
CA GLU A 128 8.09 -12.72 0.24
C GLU A 128 7.90 -12.26 1.66
N GLY A 129 8.94 -12.42 2.48
CA GLY A 129 8.98 -11.84 3.83
C GLY A 129 9.57 -10.43 3.84
N GLY A 130 9.55 -9.80 5.01
CA GLY A 130 10.09 -8.46 5.24
C GLY A 130 9.07 -7.37 5.01
N ASP A 131 9.57 -6.15 4.78
CA ASP A 131 8.75 -4.98 4.54
C ASP A 131 8.48 -4.83 3.06
N ASN A 132 7.21 -4.89 2.70
CA ASN A 132 6.77 -4.71 1.32
C ASN A 132 5.58 -3.73 1.31
N TYR A 133 5.55 -2.84 0.31
CA TYR A 133 4.63 -1.70 0.32
C TYR A 133 3.68 -1.70 -0.89
N ARG A 134 4.02 -2.38 -1.98
CA ARG A 134 3.29 -2.25 -3.24
C ARG A 134 2.84 -3.59 -3.79
N GLY A 135 1.74 -3.53 -4.54
CA GLY A 135 1.25 -4.63 -5.35
C GLY A 135 0.55 -4.09 -6.58
N PHE A 136 0.91 -4.61 -7.76
CA PHE A 136 0.31 -4.24 -9.03
C PHE A 136 0.06 -5.49 -9.86
N VAL A 137 -1.06 -5.54 -10.54
CA VAL A 137 -1.42 -6.62 -11.48
C VAL A 137 -1.50 -6.04 -12.87
N ASN A 138 -0.94 -6.73 -13.86
CA ASN A 138 -1.01 -6.30 -15.24
C ASN A 138 -2.45 -6.39 -15.75
N PHE A 139 -2.97 -5.31 -16.31
CA PHE A 139 -4.37 -5.21 -16.73
C PHE A 139 -4.77 -6.15 -17.89
N ALA A 140 -3.81 -6.70 -18.62
CA ALA A 140 -4.05 -7.59 -19.77
C ALA A 140 -3.61 -9.04 -19.52
N ASP A 141 -2.94 -9.30 -18.40
CA ASP A 141 -2.50 -10.64 -18.02
C ASP A 141 -2.38 -10.70 -16.49
N ASP A 142 -3.44 -11.09 -15.83
CA ASP A 142 -3.54 -11.13 -14.37
C ASP A 142 -2.49 -12.04 -13.70
N ARG A 143 -1.78 -12.84 -14.47
CA ARG A 143 -0.67 -13.65 -13.97
C ARG A 143 0.66 -12.90 -13.91
N LYS A 144 0.75 -11.72 -14.51
CA LYS A 144 1.91 -10.84 -14.38
C LYS A 144 1.67 -9.84 -13.26
N VAL A 145 2.45 -9.97 -12.21
CA VAL A 145 2.33 -9.16 -11.01
C VAL A 145 3.65 -8.46 -10.69
N TYR A 146 3.57 -7.38 -9.96
CA TYR A 146 4.74 -6.57 -9.58
C TYR A 146 4.65 -6.26 -8.09
N THR A 147 5.78 -6.38 -7.43
CA THR A 147 5.95 -6.11 -5.99
C THR A 147 7.19 -5.24 -5.79
N ASP A 148 7.49 -4.84 -4.59
CA ASP A 148 8.70 -4.09 -4.25
C ASP A 148 9.99 -4.84 -4.64
N ALA A 149 9.94 -6.17 -4.74
CA ALA A 149 11.05 -6.99 -5.21
C ALA A 149 11.07 -7.19 -6.74
N GLY A 150 10.20 -6.52 -7.47
CA GLY A 150 10.15 -6.53 -8.93
C GLY A 150 8.96 -7.27 -9.54
N GLY A 151 9.01 -7.47 -10.85
CA GLY A 151 7.98 -8.17 -11.61
C GLY A 151 8.09 -9.68 -11.47
N ARG A 152 6.95 -10.35 -11.52
CA ARG A 152 6.82 -11.81 -11.41
C ARG A 152 5.74 -12.33 -12.34
N ILE A 153 5.90 -13.59 -12.75
CA ILE A 153 4.83 -14.33 -13.39
C ILE A 153 4.33 -15.35 -12.37
N LEU A 154 3.06 -15.28 -12.05
CA LEU A 154 2.41 -16.29 -11.24
C LEU A 154 2.34 -17.57 -12.07
N SER A 155 3.07 -18.58 -11.65
CA SER A 155 3.08 -19.89 -12.27
C SER A 155 2.91 -20.95 -11.21
N GLY A 156 2.08 -21.90 -11.49
CA GLY A 156 1.81 -23.01 -10.61
C GLY A 156 0.52 -23.68 -11.00
N ASN A 157 0.24 -24.79 -10.38
CA ASN A 157 -1.08 -25.40 -10.43
C ASN A 157 -1.70 -25.30 -9.04
N ARG A 158 -3.01 -25.48 -8.95
CA ARG A 158 -3.79 -25.36 -7.71
C ARG A 158 -3.35 -26.29 -6.56
N THR A 159 -2.42 -27.19 -6.82
CA THR A 159 -1.92 -28.18 -5.87
C THR A 159 -0.53 -27.88 -5.34
N GLN A 160 0.05 -26.73 -5.65
CA GLN A 160 1.37 -26.38 -5.16
C GLN A 160 1.34 -26.01 -3.67
N GLU A 161 2.30 -26.55 -2.92
CA GLU A 161 2.50 -26.21 -1.52
C GLU A 161 2.98 -24.77 -1.32
N LEU A 162 2.72 -24.22 -0.15
CA LEU A 162 3.25 -22.94 0.31
C LEU A 162 4.77 -22.84 0.04
N GLY A 163 5.20 -21.79 -0.62
CA GLY A 163 6.62 -21.52 -0.91
C GLY A 163 7.12 -22.01 -2.27
N SER A 164 6.28 -22.66 -3.08
CA SER A 164 6.67 -23.14 -4.42
C SER A 164 6.39 -22.13 -5.54
N PHE A 165 6.41 -20.83 -5.25
CA PHE A 165 6.35 -19.78 -6.26
C PHE A 165 7.60 -19.77 -7.12
N SER A 166 7.48 -20.04 -8.41
CA SER A 166 8.55 -19.78 -9.33
C SER A 166 8.59 -18.31 -9.71
N MET A 167 9.61 -17.61 -9.23
CA MET A 167 9.93 -16.25 -9.65
C MET A 167 10.69 -16.32 -10.97
N GLN A 168 10.00 -16.17 -12.08
CA GLN A 168 10.65 -16.23 -13.41
C GLN A 168 11.25 -14.87 -13.84
N TYR A 169 11.00 -13.80 -13.06
CA TYR A 169 11.33 -12.49 -13.54
C TYR A 169 11.87 -11.62 -12.41
N LYS A 170 13.11 -11.19 -12.51
CA LYS A 170 13.64 -10.09 -11.72
C LYS A 170 13.99 -8.95 -12.67
N PRO A 171 13.45 -7.75 -12.47
CA PRO A 171 13.98 -6.59 -13.15
C PRO A 171 15.48 -6.45 -12.87
N ASN A 172 16.16 -5.72 -13.74
CA ASN A 172 17.57 -5.38 -13.56
C ASN A 172 17.81 -4.91 -12.11
N ALA A 173 18.96 -5.29 -11.54
CA ALA A 173 19.35 -4.98 -10.15
C ALA A 173 19.38 -3.45 -9.82
N SER A 174 19.30 -2.59 -10.83
CA SER A 174 19.14 -1.13 -10.65
C SER A 174 17.69 -0.69 -10.47
N TYR A 175 16.70 -1.60 -10.60
CA TYR A 175 15.30 -1.32 -10.46
C TYR A 175 14.76 -1.99 -9.19
N THR A 176 14.42 -1.17 -8.21
CA THR A 176 13.65 -1.57 -7.06
C THR A 176 12.40 -0.71 -7.01
N ILE A 177 11.23 -1.33 -6.89
CA ILE A 177 10.04 -0.64 -6.48
C ILE A 177 10.18 -0.47 -4.97
N GLY A 178 10.46 0.73 -4.53
CA GLY A 178 10.55 1.05 -3.12
C GLY A 178 9.22 1.54 -2.57
N GLU A 179 9.21 1.87 -1.31
CA GLU A 179 8.06 2.36 -0.52
C GLU A 179 7.27 3.49 -1.18
N SER A 180 7.93 4.31 -1.99
CA SER A 180 7.32 5.45 -2.68
C SER A 180 7.16 5.23 -4.19
N SER A 181 7.51 4.06 -4.69
CA SER A 181 7.44 3.81 -6.12
C SER A 181 6.01 3.55 -6.57
N ASN A 182 5.61 4.22 -7.64
CA ASN A 182 4.37 3.96 -8.34
C ASN A 182 4.68 3.32 -9.69
N LEU A 183 3.80 2.43 -10.12
CA LEU A 183 3.89 1.77 -11.41
C LEU A 183 2.59 1.96 -12.16
N GLU A 184 2.69 2.45 -13.41
CA GLU A 184 1.57 2.57 -14.30
C GLU A 184 1.83 1.88 -15.64
N PHE A 185 0.76 1.36 -16.24
CA PHE A 185 0.81 0.68 -17.52
C PHE A 185 0.47 1.63 -18.65
N ASP A 186 1.11 1.44 -19.82
CA ASP A 186 0.64 2.06 -21.05
C ASP A 186 -0.59 1.27 -21.57
N PRO A 187 -1.78 1.86 -21.61
CA PRO A 187 -3.00 1.14 -22.04
C PRO A 187 -2.93 0.58 -23.48
N ARG A 188 -2.05 1.09 -24.33
CA ARG A 188 -1.83 0.59 -25.70
C ARG A 188 -1.06 -0.72 -25.73
N CYS A 189 -0.20 -0.94 -24.72
CA CYS A 189 0.68 -2.10 -24.67
C CYS A 189 1.00 -2.49 -23.23
N PRO A 190 0.47 -3.60 -22.72
CA PRO A 190 0.62 -4.00 -21.32
C PRO A 190 2.04 -4.36 -20.92
N ASN A 191 2.97 -4.46 -21.88
CA ASN A 191 4.39 -4.68 -21.62
C ASN A 191 5.16 -3.37 -21.37
N ILE A 192 4.53 -2.23 -21.62
CA ILE A 192 5.12 -0.91 -21.38
C ILE A 192 4.71 -0.44 -19.97
N LEU A 193 5.73 -0.16 -19.16
CA LEU A 193 5.57 0.30 -17.79
C LEU A 193 6.23 1.66 -17.61
N TYR A 194 5.57 2.53 -16.87
CA TYR A 194 6.16 3.73 -16.28
C TYR A 194 6.33 3.51 -14.79
N ILE A 195 7.51 3.82 -14.27
CA ILE A 195 7.90 3.45 -12.92
C ILE A 195 8.55 4.65 -12.26
N GLY A 196 7.88 5.21 -11.27
CA GLY A 196 8.46 6.23 -10.40
C GLY A 196 9.30 5.56 -9.31
N ASN A 197 10.61 5.77 -9.31
CA ASN A 197 11.49 5.28 -8.27
C ASN A 197 12.33 6.44 -7.72
N GLU A 198 12.18 6.74 -6.44
CA GLU A 198 12.75 7.92 -5.81
C GLU A 198 12.42 9.19 -6.62
N THR A 199 13.42 9.86 -7.18
CA THR A 199 13.26 11.11 -7.94
C THR A 199 13.12 10.92 -9.44
N THR A 200 13.31 9.68 -9.94
CA THR A 200 13.42 9.40 -11.37
C THR A 200 12.24 8.59 -11.88
N LEU A 201 11.64 9.05 -12.97
CA LEU A 201 10.68 8.29 -13.76
C LEU A 201 11.43 7.43 -14.77
N TYR A 202 11.17 6.14 -14.74
CA TYR A 202 11.70 5.15 -15.68
C TYR A 202 10.59 4.66 -16.62
N LYS A 203 11.00 4.18 -17.79
CA LYS A 203 10.14 3.47 -18.73
C LYS A 203 10.73 2.12 -19.09
N SER A 204 9.88 1.10 -19.14
CA SER A 204 10.21 -0.23 -19.66
C SER A 204 9.32 -0.55 -20.84
N TYR A 205 9.84 -1.34 -21.79
CA TYR A 205 9.11 -1.86 -22.96
C TYR A 205 8.94 -3.38 -22.93
N ASP A 206 9.40 -4.02 -21.86
CA ASP A 206 9.51 -5.48 -21.74
C ASP A 206 9.11 -5.98 -20.33
N ASN A 207 8.01 -5.47 -19.81
CA ASN A 207 7.46 -5.80 -18.48
C ASN A 207 8.43 -5.49 -17.32
N GLY A 208 9.29 -4.48 -17.46
CA GLY A 208 10.25 -4.09 -16.43
C GLY A 208 11.59 -4.84 -16.49
N ALA A 209 11.83 -5.75 -17.50
CA ALA A 209 13.10 -6.46 -17.64
C ALA A 209 14.27 -5.51 -17.82
N ASN A 210 14.03 -4.51 -18.63
CA ASN A 210 14.95 -3.41 -18.82
C ASN A 210 14.22 -2.10 -18.62
N THR A 211 14.91 -1.14 -17.99
CA THR A 211 14.36 0.18 -17.74
C THR A 211 15.29 1.25 -18.30
N THR A 212 14.69 2.32 -18.80
CA THR A 212 15.40 3.53 -19.25
C THR A 212 14.89 4.71 -18.45
N ALA A 213 15.80 5.49 -17.86
CA ALA A 213 15.44 6.74 -17.19
C ALA A 213 14.89 7.73 -18.21
N LEU A 214 13.69 8.25 -17.95
CA LEU A 214 13.05 9.29 -18.77
C LEU A 214 13.37 10.68 -18.24
N HIS A 215 13.14 10.91 -16.95
CA HIS A 215 13.29 12.21 -16.34
C HIS A 215 13.60 12.09 -14.84
N ASP A 216 14.53 12.91 -14.36
CA ASP A 216 14.81 13.09 -12.94
C ASP A 216 14.19 14.41 -12.47
N PHE A 217 13.21 14.35 -11.59
CA PHE A 217 12.50 15.51 -11.06
C PHE A 217 13.26 16.18 -9.91
N GLY A 218 14.28 15.51 -9.33
CA GLY A 218 15.00 15.99 -8.16
C GLY A 218 14.17 15.95 -6.87
N GLU A 219 12.91 15.56 -6.95
CA GLU A 219 11.94 15.42 -5.87
C GLU A 219 11.30 14.04 -5.93
N LYS A 220 11.01 13.44 -4.77
CA LYS A 220 10.47 12.08 -4.68
C LYS A 220 9.11 11.97 -5.39
N ILE A 221 8.97 11.00 -6.30
CA ILE A 221 7.72 10.75 -7.03
C ILE A 221 6.73 10.05 -6.09
N THR A 222 5.51 10.56 -5.98
CA THR A 222 4.47 10.02 -5.10
C THR A 222 3.28 9.44 -5.85
N SER A 223 3.01 9.92 -7.08
CA SER A 223 1.94 9.40 -7.93
C SER A 223 2.33 9.54 -9.39
N VAL A 224 1.95 8.56 -10.20
CA VAL A 224 2.10 8.55 -11.67
C VAL A 224 0.80 8.03 -12.25
N GLU A 225 0.25 8.74 -13.23
CA GLU A 225 -0.98 8.38 -13.92
C GLU A 225 -0.80 8.49 -15.43
N VAL A 226 -1.12 7.43 -16.16
CA VAL A 226 -1.12 7.39 -17.63
C VAL A 226 -2.56 7.46 -18.13
N ALA A 227 -2.88 8.49 -18.90
CA ALA A 227 -4.26 8.68 -19.39
C ALA A 227 -4.66 7.55 -20.36
N TRP A 228 -5.78 6.88 -20.07
CA TRP A 228 -6.28 5.78 -20.90
C TRP A 228 -6.79 6.22 -22.26
N SER A 229 -7.39 7.43 -22.34
CA SER A 229 -7.86 7.99 -23.61
C SER A 229 -6.74 8.37 -24.55
N ASN A 230 -5.59 8.79 -24.01
CA ASN A 230 -4.42 9.15 -24.79
C ASN A 230 -3.14 8.96 -23.94
N PRO A 231 -2.47 7.80 -24.03
CA PRO A 231 -1.31 7.47 -23.19
C PRO A 231 -0.04 8.28 -23.42
N ASP A 232 -0.04 9.23 -24.35
CA ASP A 232 1.02 10.23 -24.44
C ASP A 232 0.87 11.31 -23.34
N PHE A 233 -0.32 11.41 -22.72
CA PHE A 233 -0.55 12.24 -21.55
C PHE A 233 -0.24 11.47 -20.29
N ILE A 234 0.72 11.98 -19.55
CA ILE A 234 1.14 11.42 -18.26
C ILE A 234 1.11 12.54 -17.23
N TYR A 235 0.53 12.25 -16.08
CA TYR A 235 0.50 13.15 -14.93
C TYR A 235 1.34 12.55 -13.81
N LEU A 236 2.00 13.41 -13.04
CA LEU A 236 2.92 12.97 -12.00
C LEU A 236 2.94 13.96 -10.84
N ALA A 237 2.95 13.44 -9.63
CA ALA A 237 3.13 14.23 -8.42
C ALA A 237 4.49 13.95 -7.78
N THR A 238 5.08 14.99 -7.19
CA THR A 238 6.32 14.89 -6.44
C THR A 238 6.18 15.45 -5.03
N PHE A 239 7.10 15.05 -4.17
CA PHE A 239 7.17 15.43 -2.77
C PHE A 239 8.62 15.51 -2.29
N ASN A 240 9.02 16.63 -1.70
CA ASN A 240 10.40 16.84 -1.21
C ASN A 240 10.48 16.98 0.32
N GLY A 241 9.58 16.31 1.06
CA GLY A 241 9.58 16.39 2.51
C GLY A 241 8.47 17.27 3.10
N TRP A 242 8.29 17.18 4.41
CA TRP A 242 7.13 17.74 5.12
C TRP A 242 7.02 19.27 5.05
N TRP A 243 8.10 19.96 4.74
CA TRP A 243 8.18 21.43 4.79
C TRP A 243 8.56 22.06 3.45
N GLU A 244 8.65 21.24 2.38
CA GLU A 244 9.11 21.69 1.07
C GLU A 244 8.00 21.59 0.00
N THR A 245 8.28 22.14 -1.17
CA THR A 245 7.33 22.24 -2.28
C THR A 245 6.89 20.88 -2.80
N LYS A 246 5.62 20.78 -3.15
CA LYS A 246 5.02 19.68 -3.90
C LYS A 246 4.62 20.17 -5.23
N LYS A 247 4.81 19.33 -6.23
CA LYS A 247 4.53 19.72 -7.60
C LYS A 247 3.70 18.67 -8.32
N LEU A 248 2.96 19.19 -9.28
CA LEU A 248 2.23 18.41 -10.27
C LEU A 248 2.83 18.70 -11.64
N TYR A 249 3.13 17.65 -12.36
CA TYR A 249 3.66 17.74 -13.71
C TYR A 249 2.76 17.04 -14.71
N LYS A 250 2.77 17.56 -15.95
CA LYS A 250 2.11 16.96 -17.11
C LYS A 250 3.10 16.79 -18.25
N SER A 251 3.08 15.61 -18.86
CA SER A 251 3.65 15.35 -20.18
C SER A 251 2.53 15.12 -21.18
N ILE A 252 2.75 15.48 -22.45
CA ILE A 252 1.83 15.20 -23.58
C ILE A 252 2.53 14.44 -24.70
N ASP A 253 3.72 13.90 -24.43
CA ASP A 253 4.59 13.23 -25.40
C ASP A 253 5.25 11.95 -24.85
N GLY A 254 4.53 11.26 -23.96
CA GLY A 254 4.95 9.98 -23.39
C GLY A 254 6.11 10.09 -22.41
N GLY A 255 6.24 11.23 -21.72
CA GLY A 255 7.23 11.46 -20.67
C GLY A 255 8.54 12.09 -21.15
N ASN A 256 8.63 12.55 -22.42
CA ASN A 256 9.86 13.17 -22.93
C ASN A 256 10.00 14.63 -22.48
N ASN A 257 8.91 15.38 -22.41
CA ASN A 257 8.88 16.74 -21.91
C ASN A 257 7.80 16.93 -20.84
N TRP A 258 8.08 17.82 -19.88
CA TRP A 258 7.22 18.03 -18.71
C TRP A 258 6.93 19.51 -18.48
N VAL A 259 5.70 19.80 -18.10
CA VAL A 259 5.21 21.13 -17.71
C VAL A 259 4.71 21.07 -16.29
N ASP A 260 5.13 22.01 -15.46
CA ASP A 260 4.60 22.21 -14.10
C ASP A 260 3.18 22.77 -14.19
N ILE A 261 2.22 22.03 -13.64
CA ILE A 261 0.79 22.36 -13.58
C ILE A 261 0.30 22.51 -12.14
N THR A 262 1.22 22.68 -11.20
CA THR A 262 0.91 22.82 -9.78
C THR A 262 -0.11 23.94 -9.58
N PRO A 263 -1.25 23.67 -8.92
CA PRO A 263 -2.22 24.71 -8.58
C PRO A 263 -1.56 25.82 -7.76
N ASN A 264 -1.86 27.06 -8.07
CA ASN A 264 -1.29 28.18 -7.31
C ASN A 264 -1.91 28.27 -5.90
N SER A 265 -1.22 28.95 -4.98
CA SER A 265 -1.61 29.08 -3.57
C SER A 265 -2.96 29.80 -3.34
N SER A 266 -3.51 30.48 -4.35
CA SER A 266 -4.84 31.11 -4.26
C SER A 266 -5.99 30.08 -4.41
N ILE A 267 -5.69 28.93 -5.00
CA ILE A 267 -6.64 27.82 -5.20
C ILE A 267 -6.55 26.84 -4.02
N ILE A 268 -5.31 26.55 -3.60
CA ILE A 268 -5.03 25.65 -2.48
C ILE A 268 -4.59 26.48 -1.28
N ASN A 269 -5.43 26.60 -0.27
CA ASN A 269 -5.09 27.36 0.95
C ASN A 269 -3.84 26.79 1.65
N GLY A 270 -2.73 27.42 1.40
CA GLY A 270 -1.61 27.76 2.26
C GLY A 270 -0.88 26.69 3.06
N GLN A 271 -1.00 25.38 2.80
CA GLN A 271 -0.13 24.40 3.46
C GLN A 271 0.44 23.40 2.44
N ASP A 272 1.69 23.65 2.07
CA ASP A 272 2.39 22.98 0.97
C ASP A 272 3.03 21.62 1.34
N TRP A 273 2.67 21.01 2.46
CA TRP A 273 3.39 19.86 3.01
C TRP A 273 2.69 18.50 2.86
N ILE A 274 1.59 18.41 2.10
CA ILE A 274 0.85 17.16 1.88
C ILE A 274 1.01 16.73 0.41
N PRO A 275 1.45 15.50 0.12
CA PRO A 275 1.57 15.00 -1.25
C PRO A 275 0.21 14.96 -1.94
N TYR A 276 0.23 15.11 -3.27
CA TYR A 276 -0.96 14.92 -4.10
C TYR A 276 -1.10 13.46 -4.52
N ASP A 277 -2.35 12.99 -4.52
CA ASP A 277 -2.75 11.82 -5.27
C ASP A 277 -3.59 12.25 -6.47
N ILE A 278 -3.43 11.57 -7.60
CA ILE A 278 -3.97 11.98 -8.90
C ILE A 278 -4.76 10.81 -9.49
N THR A 279 -5.87 11.12 -10.12
CA THR A 279 -6.52 10.18 -11.05
C THR A 279 -7.00 10.91 -12.30
N VAL A 280 -6.95 10.23 -13.45
CA VAL A 280 -7.27 10.80 -14.76
C VAL A 280 -8.47 10.07 -15.36
N SER A 281 -9.36 10.84 -16.01
CA SER A 281 -10.51 10.25 -16.70
C SER A 281 -10.05 9.28 -17.79
N SER A 282 -10.65 8.10 -17.79
CA SER A 282 -10.44 7.12 -18.85
C SER A 282 -10.97 7.55 -20.22
N GLU A 283 -11.87 8.54 -20.27
CA GLU A 283 -12.53 9.03 -21.50
C GLU A 283 -11.91 10.32 -22.06
N ASN A 284 -11.18 11.10 -21.22
CA ASN A 284 -10.62 12.36 -21.62
C ASN A 284 -9.35 12.69 -20.80
N GLU A 285 -8.21 12.68 -21.46
CA GLU A 285 -6.89 12.94 -20.88
C GLU A 285 -6.74 14.31 -20.22
N ASN A 286 -7.62 15.28 -20.51
CA ASN A 286 -7.58 16.58 -19.88
C ASN A 286 -8.49 16.71 -18.64
N HIS A 287 -9.28 15.68 -18.35
CA HIS A 287 -10.08 15.60 -17.13
C HIS A 287 -9.33 14.84 -16.04
N LEU A 288 -8.98 15.51 -14.97
CA LEU A 288 -8.26 14.91 -13.85
C LEU A 288 -8.76 15.44 -12.51
N TRP A 289 -8.54 14.64 -11.50
CA TRP A 289 -8.81 14.99 -10.11
C TRP A 289 -7.56 14.82 -9.29
N ILE A 290 -7.41 15.65 -8.29
CA ILE A 290 -6.35 15.57 -7.30
C ILE A 290 -6.93 15.68 -5.90
N VAL A 291 -6.31 15.01 -4.98
CA VAL A 291 -6.50 15.21 -3.55
C VAL A 291 -5.17 15.50 -2.90
N ARG A 292 -5.21 16.22 -1.78
CA ARG A 292 -4.07 16.32 -0.89
C ARG A 292 -4.15 15.15 0.08
N SER A 293 -3.31 14.15 -0.15
CA SER A 293 -3.30 12.93 0.67
C SER A 293 -2.59 13.18 2.00
N SER A 294 -3.36 13.14 3.08
CA SER A 294 -2.83 13.30 4.43
C SER A 294 -2.79 11.96 5.17
N MET A 295 -1.70 11.22 5.01
CA MET A 295 -1.48 10.01 5.81
C MET A 295 -1.33 10.29 7.32
N TYR A 296 -0.92 11.50 7.71
CA TYR A 296 -0.54 11.81 9.09
C TYR A 296 -1.21 13.07 9.67
N GLY A 297 -2.00 13.80 8.89
CA GLY A 297 -2.71 15.00 9.37
C GLY A 297 -3.91 14.66 10.24
N THR A 298 -4.26 15.55 11.17
CA THR A 298 -5.53 15.47 11.90
C THR A 298 -6.50 16.52 11.35
N PRO A 299 -7.81 16.27 11.30
CA PRO A 299 -8.80 17.26 10.83
C PRO A 299 -8.77 18.57 11.64
N SER A 300 -8.16 18.56 12.82
CA SER A 300 -8.12 19.70 13.75
C SER A 300 -7.08 20.76 13.40
N ASP A 301 -6.18 20.52 12.43
CA ASP A 301 -5.14 21.49 12.06
C ASP A 301 -5.60 22.53 11.03
N GLY A 302 -6.88 22.48 10.60
CA GLY A 302 -7.47 23.42 9.65
C GLY A 302 -6.89 23.31 8.23
N VAL A 303 -6.10 22.29 7.97
CA VAL A 303 -5.57 21.98 6.64
C VAL A 303 -6.66 21.30 5.85
N GLY A 304 -7.21 22.00 4.88
CA GLY A 304 -8.29 21.50 4.05
C GLY A 304 -7.89 20.20 3.35
N HIS A 305 -8.65 19.18 3.61
CA HIS A 305 -8.62 17.92 2.87
C HIS A 305 -9.47 18.13 1.62
N ASP A 306 -8.86 18.76 0.60
CA ASP A 306 -9.59 19.24 -0.56
C ASP A 306 -9.47 18.27 -1.73
N VAL A 307 -10.57 18.16 -2.46
CA VAL A 307 -10.65 17.51 -3.76
C VAL A 307 -10.77 18.56 -4.84
N PHE A 308 -9.88 18.56 -5.80
CA PHE A 308 -9.92 19.46 -6.95
C PHE A 308 -10.10 18.69 -8.25
N LYS A 309 -10.82 19.30 -9.19
CA LYS A 309 -11.02 18.80 -10.54
C LYS A 309 -10.53 19.82 -11.55
N SER A 310 -9.81 19.34 -12.56
CA SER A 310 -9.51 20.08 -13.79
C SER A 310 -10.20 19.42 -14.98
N ILE A 311 -10.62 20.22 -15.96
CA ILE A 311 -11.18 19.77 -17.25
C ILE A 311 -10.35 20.26 -18.44
N ASP A 312 -9.21 20.88 -18.19
CA ASP A 312 -8.31 21.50 -19.18
C ASP A 312 -6.83 21.07 -18.97
N GLY A 313 -6.65 19.90 -18.38
CA GLY A 313 -5.32 19.30 -18.19
C GLY A 313 -4.45 20.04 -17.18
N GLY A 314 -5.05 20.57 -16.13
CA GLY A 314 -4.35 21.27 -15.05
C GLY A 314 -4.22 22.80 -15.26
N GLY A 315 -4.83 23.36 -16.31
CA GLY A 315 -4.80 24.80 -16.57
C GLY A 315 -5.68 25.59 -15.56
N SER A 316 -6.78 25.00 -15.14
CA SER A 316 -7.67 25.55 -14.12
C SER A 316 -8.21 24.44 -13.21
N TRP A 317 -8.59 24.82 -11.99
CA TRP A 317 -9.04 23.89 -10.96
C TRP A 317 -10.34 24.35 -10.29
N THR A 318 -11.25 23.42 -10.09
CA THR A 318 -12.50 23.60 -9.35
C THR A 318 -12.43 22.79 -8.07
N ASN A 319 -12.67 23.42 -6.92
CA ASN A 319 -12.78 22.73 -5.64
C ASN A 319 -14.13 21.97 -5.58
N LEU A 320 -14.08 20.67 -5.34
CA LEU A 320 -15.23 19.78 -5.18
C LEU A 320 -15.54 19.45 -3.73
N SER A 321 -14.76 19.98 -2.78
CA SER A 321 -14.98 19.76 -1.35
C SER A 321 -16.30 20.37 -0.90
N THR A 322 -17.00 19.66 -0.05
CA THR A 322 -18.28 20.08 0.53
C THR A 322 -18.26 19.88 2.04
N ASN A 323 -19.32 20.32 2.71
CA ASN A 323 -19.44 20.09 4.16
C ASN A 323 -19.48 18.61 4.54
N THR A 324 -19.82 17.73 3.60
CA THR A 324 -19.88 16.27 3.85
C THR A 324 -18.50 15.67 4.10
N ILE A 325 -17.46 16.20 3.46
CA ILE A 325 -16.09 15.66 3.56
C ILE A 325 -15.09 16.60 4.22
N LYS A 326 -15.55 17.76 4.71
CA LYS A 326 -14.67 18.81 5.26
C LYS A 326 -13.81 18.41 6.45
N ASP A 327 -14.29 17.42 7.22
CA ASP A 327 -13.62 16.93 8.43
C ASP A 327 -12.93 15.57 8.20
N GLU A 328 -12.90 15.11 6.93
CA GLU A 328 -12.31 13.83 6.56
C GLU A 328 -10.82 13.95 6.21
N ASN A 329 -10.03 13.02 6.67
CA ASN A 329 -8.65 12.84 6.23
C ASN A 329 -8.62 12.03 4.94
N ILE A 330 -8.62 12.70 3.79
CA ILE A 330 -8.58 12.05 2.49
C ILE A 330 -7.17 11.47 2.27
N THR A 331 -7.09 10.22 1.89
CA THR A 331 -5.84 9.50 1.69
C THR A 331 -5.54 9.20 0.23
N ASN A 332 -6.58 9.00 -0.58
CA ASN A 332 -6.43 8.64 -2.00
C ASN A 332 -7.70 8.97 -2.79
N ILE A 333 -7.58 8.97 -4.12
CA ILE A 333 -8.68 9.19 -5.06
C ILE A 333 -8.54 8.26 -6.25
N GLU A 334 -9.66 7.74 -6.75
CA GLU A 334 -9.69 6.85 -7.91
C GLU A 334 -10.89 7.12 -8.82
N HIS A 335 -10.65 7.22 -10.13
CA HIS A 335 -11.69 7.38 -11.14
C HIS A 335 -12.20 6.03 -11.64
N ILE A 336 -13.51 5.92 -11.83
CA ILE A 336 -14.15 4.72 -12.37
C ILE A 336 -14.34 4.87 -13.87
N ARG A 337 -13.74 3.97 -14.62
CA ARG A 337 -13.89 3.91 -16.08
C ARG A 337 -15.34 3.72 -16.50
N GLY A 338 -15.71 4.35 -17.61
CA GLY A 338 -17.04 4.27 -18.16
C GLY A 338 -18.11 4.99 -17.36
N SER A 339 -17.73 5.64 -16.25
CA SER A 339 -18.64 6.46 -15.45
C SER A 339 -18.74 7.89 -16.00
N ASN A 340 -19.79 8.60 -15.66
CA ASN A 340 -19.91 10.03 -15.97
C ASN A 340 -19.05 10.86 -14.99
N GLY A 341 -17.73 10.71 -15.03
CA GLY A 341 -16.79 11.37 -14.15
C GLY A 341 -16.94 10.96 -12.69
N GLY A 342 -17.28 9.70 -12.45
CA GLY A 342 -17.37 9.11 -11.12
C GLY A 342 -16.01 8.92 -10.51
N VAL A 343 -15.85 9.35 -9.26
CA VAL A 343 -14.65 9.19 -8.46
C VAL A 343 -15.00 8.71 -7.06
N TYR A 344 -14.15 7.84 -6.54
CA TYR A 344 -14.14 7.50 -5.13
C TYR A 344 -12.99 8.22 -4.44
N ILE A 345 -13.21 8.63 -3.21
CA ILE A 345 -12.14 9.04 -2.29
C ILE A 345 -12.12 8.08 -1.11
N GLY A 346 -10.92 7.66 -0.75
CA GLY A 346 -10.66 6.95 0.50
C GLY A 346 -10.26 7.93 1.59
N THR A 347 -10.73 7.67 2.81
CA THR A 347 -10.36 8.44 3.99
C THR A 347 -9.86 7.51 5.09
N ARG A 348 -9.46 8.06 6.23
CA ARG A 348 -9.10 7.26 7.41
C ARG A 348 -10.26 6.50 8.05
N GLN A 349 -11.51 6.81 7.67
CA GLN A 349 -12.67 6.22 8.33
C GLN A 349 -13.75 5.75 7.37
N ALA A 350 -13.66 6.13 6.09
CA ALA A 350 -14.75 5.95 5.15
C ALA A 350 -14.28 5.96 3.69
N VAL A 351 -15.20 5.58 2.82
CA VAL A 351 -15.11 5.77 1.38
C VAL A 351 -16.30 6.62 0.94
N TYR A 352 -16.06 7.60 0.09
CA TYR A 352 -17.10 8.45 -0.49
C TYR A 352 -17.06 8.38 -2.01
N TYR A 353 -18.22 8.55 -2.61
CA TYR A 353 -18.42 8.58 -4.06
C TYR A 353 -19.04 9.88 -4.50
N ARG A 354 -18.66 10.38 -5.68
CA ARG A 354 -19.29 11.49 -6.39
C ARG A 354 -19.11 11.34 -7.90
N ASP A 355 -20.11 11.80 -8.68
CA ASP A 355 -20.02 11.95 -10.14
C ASP A 355 -20.50 13.31 -10.62
N ASN A 356 -20.48 13.53 -11.94
CA ASN A 356 -20.88 14.83 -12.54
C ASN A 356 -22.37 15.17 -12.41
N THR A 357 -23.22 14.22 -12.00
CA THR A 357 -24.66 14.45 -11.78
C THR A 357 -24.97 14.87 -10.35
N MET A 358 -23.98 14.74 -9.46
CA MET A 358 -24.16 14.95 -8.02
C MET A 358 -23.60 16.29 -7.57
N ASN A 359 -24.30 16.94 -6.65
CA ASN A 359 -23.87 18.20 -6.05
C ASN A 359 -23.02 18.00 -4.80
N ASP A 360 -23.05 16.80 -4.21
CA ASP A 360 -22.37 16.47 -2.96
C ASP A 360 -21.81 15.05 -3.00
N TRP A 361 -20.94 14.73 -2.05
CA TRP A 361 -20.39 13.41 -1.83
C TRP A 361 -21.39 12.49 -1.12
N VAL A 362 -21.38 11.24 -1.45
CA VAL A 362 -22.20 10.20 -0.81
C VAL A 362 -21.31 9.18 -0.14
N LEU A 363 -21.59 8.87 1.12
CA LEU A 363 -20.91 7.83 1.89
C LEU A 363 -21.12 6.45 1.24
N TYR A 364 -20.04 5.72 1.00
CA TYR A 364 -20.01 4.42 0.36
C TYR A 364 -19.37 3.34 1.25
N ASN A 365 -19.94 3.14 2.44
CA ASN A 365 -19.38 2.28 3.50
C ASN A 365 -20.13 0.95 3.67
N ASN A 366 -20.95 0.52 2.72
CA ASN A 366 -21.73 -0.71 2.85
C ASN A 366 -20.80 -1.91 3.09
N ASN A 367 -20.98 -2.56 4.25
CA ASN A 367 -20.21 -3.72 4.71
C ASN A 367 -18.71 -3.47 4.97
N LEU A 368 -18.24 -2.24 4.93
CA LEU A 368 -16.89 -1.94 5.41
C LEU A 368 -16.86 -1.97 6.95
N PRO A 369 -15.81 -2.48 7.56
CA PRO A 369 -15.60 -2.36 9.01
C PRO A 369 -15.62 -0.90 9.45
N MET A 370 -16.04 -0.65 10.68
CA MET A 370 -15.93 0.69 11.26
C MET A 370 -14.45 1.08 11.37
N GLN A 371 -14.14 2.33 11.05
CA GLN A 371 -12.77 2.87 11.08
C GLN A 371 -11.82 2.18 10.08
N THR A 372 -12.31 1.89 8.89
CA THR A 372 -11.45 1.38 7.81
C THR A 372 -10.55 2.50 7.30
N PHE A 373 -9.26 2.36 7.53
CA PHE A 373 -8.26 3.24 6.93
C PHE A 373 -8.03 2.81 5.48
N SER A 374 -8.35 3.66 4.53
CA SER A 374 -8.09 3.41 3.11
C SER A 374 -6.75 4.02 2.71
N VAL A 375 -5.79 3.20 2.34
CA VAL A 375 -4.49 3.64 1.79
C VAL A 375 -4.48 3.65 0.26
N GLN A 376 -5.35 2.85 -0.36
CA GLN A 376 -5.48 2.75 -1.79
C GLN A 376 -6.88 2.28 -2.16
N LEU A 377 -7.43 2.82 -3.24
CA LEU A 377 -8.63 2.33 -3.91
C LEU A 377 -8.23 1.72 -5.25
N ILE A 378 -8.80 0.58 -5.58
CA ILE A 378 -8.56 -0.08 -6.86
C ILE A 378 -9.92 -0.45 -7.43
N PRO A 379 -10.30 0.10 -8.59
CA PRO A 379 -11.52 -0.28 -9.23
C PRO A 379 -11.39 -1.69 -9.83
N TYR A 380 -12.42 -2.49 -9.64
CA TYR A 380 -12.59 -3.76 -10.33
C TYR A 380 -13.64 -3.59 -11.43
N TYR A 381 -13.33 -4.05 -12.66
CA TYR A 381 -14.16 -3.86 -13.85
C TYR A 381 -14.75 -5.16 -14.37
#